data_34043547e303d94375de27d1968d22e3
#
_entry.id   34043547e303d94375de27d1968d22e3
#
_cell.length_a   1.000
_cell.length_b   1.000
_cell.length_c   1.000
_cell.angle_alpha   90.00
_cell.angle_beta   90.00
_cell.angle_gamma   90.00
#
_symmetry.space_group_name_H-M   'P 1'
#
loop_
_entity.id
_entity.type
_entity.pdbx_description
1 polymer ?
#
loop_
_entity_poly.entity_id
_entity_poly.type
_entity_poly.pdbx_seq_one_letter_code
_entity_poly.pdbx_strand_id
1 'polypeptide(L)'
;IPGIEKEGSFGAADFVSWYDGHPDVPREWPLEAESVAVIGAGNVALDVARMLAKPADEQLTTEIPDNVYQGLKANRAKDVHVFARRGPAHLKFSPMEFRELSHSPSVDVVMTEEGFEIDDAGQEAIQAAKSTKLVVDTLLKYLEKEPTGAPHRIHLHLMQAPVEVLGDESVTGLRTEVMQY
;
A
#
# COMPACT_ATOMS: atom_id res chain seq x y z
N ILE A 1 -11.64 5.70 -13.02
CA ILE A 1 -11.23 4.33 -13.38
C ILE A 1 -12.50 3.55 -13.63
N PRO A 2 -12.71 2.98 -14.83
CA PRO A 2 -13.85 2.12 -15.10
C PRO A 2 -13.96 0.98 -14.09
N GLY A 3 -15.17 0.70 -13.61
CA GLY A 3 -15.45 -0.37 -12.65
C GLY A 3 -15.20 -0.02 -11.18
N ILE A 4 -14.83 1.23 -10.87
CA ILE A 4 -14.55 1.68 -9.50
C ILE A 4 -15.81 1.66 -8.60
N GLU A 5 -16.99 1.61 -9.20
CA GLU A 5 -18.28 1.51 -8.52
C GLU A 5 -18.66 0.09 -8.07
N LYS A 6 -17.90 -0.93 -8.47
CA LYS A 6 -18.19 -2.32 -8.13
C LYS A 6 -18.06 -2.59 -6.63
N GLU A 7 -18.83 -3.55 -6.17
CA GLU A 7 -18.72 -4.03 -4.77
C GLU A 7 -17.32 -4.55 -4.49
N GLY A 8 -16.74 -4.13 -3.36
CA GLY A 8 -15.35 -4.42 -3.00
C GLY A 8 -14.36 -3.33 -3.41
N SER A 9 -14.82 -2.26 -4.07
CA SER A 9 -14.04 -1.06 -4.37
C SER A 9 -14.45 0.06 -3.40
N PHE A 10 -13.48 0.63 -2.69
CA PHE A 10 -13.71 1.60 -1.63
C PHE A 10 -12.84 2.85 -1.78
N GLY A 11 -13.34 3.97 -1.30
CA GLY A 11 -12.54 5.18 -1.12
C GLY A 11 -11.61 5.06 0.09
N ALA A 12 -10.34 5.44 -0.06
CA ALA A 12 -9.37 5.38 1.03
C ALA A 12 -9.77 6.28 2.21
N ALA A 13 -10.40 7.43 1.95
CA ALA A 13 -10.86 8.33 3.00
C ALA A 13 -11.90 7.67 3.92
N ASP A 14 -12.79 6.86 3.37
CA ASP A 14 -13.79 6.14 4.17
C ASP A 14 -13.13 5.06 5.04
N PHE A 15 -12.17 4.34 4.50
CA PHE A 15 -11.41 3.34 5.25
C PHE A 15 -10.60 3.98 6.38
N VAL A 16 -9.92 5.08 6.11
CA VAL A 16 -9.19 5.85 7.14
C VAL A 16 -10.15 6.33 8.22
N SER A 17 -11.29 6.89 7.85
CA SER A 17 -12.32 7.34 8.81
C SER A 17 -12.82 6.18 9.67
N TRP A 18 -12.94 4.98 9.10
CA TRP A 18 -13.33 3.80 9.86
C TRP A 18 -12.29 3.43 10.91
N TYR A 19 -11.03 3.28 10.56
CA TYR A 19 -10.02 2.87 11.54
C TYR A 19 -9.65 3.98 12.52
N ASP A 20 -9.88 5.25 12.17
CA ASP A 20 -9.78 6.37 13.11
C ASP A 20 -10.99 6.49 14.06
N GLY A 21 -12.03 5.67 13.86
CA GLY A 21 -13.20 5.64 14.72
C GLY A 21 -14.17 6.81 14.51
N HIS A 22 -14.24 7.36 13.29
CA HIS A 22 -15.13 8.48 12.96
C HIS A 22 -16.60 8.06 13.13
N PRO A 23 -17.44 8.86 13.84
CA PRO A 23 -18.81 8.47 14.17
C PRO A 23 -19.76 8.37 12.97
N ASP A 24 -19.46 9.06 11.86
CA ASP A 24 -20.33 9.14 10.69
C ASP A 24 -20.10 8.01 9.67
N VAL A 25 -19.19 7.08 9.96
CA VAL A 25 -18.97 5.91 9.11
C VAL A 25 -19.50 4.64 9.78
N PRO A 26 -19.84 3.58 8.99
CA PRO A 26 -20.24 2.31 9.55
C PRO A 26 -19.21 1.76 10.54
N ARG A 27 -19.69 1.14 11.62
CA ARG A 27 -18.79 0.56 12.64
C ARG A 27 -18.08 -0.69 12.16
N GLU A 28 -18.61 -1.35 11.13
CA GLU A 28 -18.05 -2.55 10.53
C GLU A 28 -17.49 -2.23 9.14
N TRP A 29 -16.38 -2.88 8.79
CA TRP A 29 -15.77 -2.80 7.47
C TRP A 29 -15.52 -4.20 6.93
N PRO A 30 -15.91 -4.51 5.68
CA PRO A 30 -15.71 -5.83 5.12
C PRO A 30 -14.22 -6.04 4.73
N LEU A 31 -13.51 -6.87 5.48
CA LEU A 31 -12.11 -7.24 5.25
C LEU A 31 -12.00 -8.73 4.91
N GLU A 32 -12.76 -9.17 3.91
CA GLU A 32 -12.89 -10.57 3.52
C GLU A 32 -11.90 -11.00 2.43
N ALA A 33 -11.38 -10.05 1.67
CA ALA A 33 -10.44 -10.34 0.58
C ALA A 33 -9.06 -10.75 1.11
N GLU A 34 -8.49 -11.81 0.54
CA GLU A 34 -7.13 -12.25 0.84
C GLU A 34 -6.06 -11.42 0.11
N SER A 35 -6.43 -10.78 -0.98
CA SER A 35 -5.58 -9.90 -1.79
C SER A 35 -6.28 -8.56 -1.99
N VAL A 36 -5.59 -7.47 -1.67
CA VAL A 36 -6.12 -6.10 -1.72
C VAL A 36 -5.20 -5.23 -2.56
N ALA A 37 -5.79 -4.45 -3.46
CA ALA A 37 -5.08 -3.43 -4.22
C ALA A 37 -5.26 -2.04 -3.58
N VAL A 38 -4.17 -1.33 -3.38
CA VAL A 38 -4.14 0.05 -2.90
C VAL A 38 -3.55 0.93 -4.00
N ILE A 39 -4.32 1.91 -4.45
CA ILE A 39 -3.92 2.80 -5.53
C ILE A 39 -3.39 4.10 -4.94
N GLY A 40 -2.11 4.36 -5.16
CA GLY A 40 -1.48 5.60 -4.71
C GLY A 40 0.01 5.49 -4.45
N ALA A 41 0.66 6.64 -4.36
CA ALA A 41 2.10 6.77 -4.14
C ALA A 41 2.40 7.85 -3.09
N GLY A 42 1.55 8.00 -2.10
CA GLY A 42 1.69 8.92 -0.98
C GLY A 42 1.49 8.23 0.37
N ASN A 43 1.68 8.99 1.45
CA ASN A 43 1.62 8.46 2.82
C ASN A 43 0.29 7.79 3.16
N VAL A 44 -0.83 8.30 2.64
CA VAL A 44 -2.15 7.68 2.87
C VAL A 44 -2.19 6.25 2.32
N ALA A 45 -1.64 6.02 1.13
CA ALA A 45 -1.57 4.67 0.56
C ALA A 45 -0.70 3.74 1.42
N LEU A 46 0.40 4.23 1.97
CA LEU A 46 1.24 3.46 2.89
C LEU A 46 0.53 3.14 4.20
N ASP A 47 -0.19 4.11 4.77
CA ASP A 47 -0.96 3.90 6.00
C ASP A 47 -2.05 2.85 5.81
N VAL A 48 -2.81 2.96 4.73
CA VAL A 48 -3.83 1.97 4.35
C VAL A 48 -3.20 0.58 4.18
N ALA A 49 -2.09 0.48 3.46
CA ALA A 49 -1.39 -0.78 3.25
C ALA A 49 -0.89 -1.38 4.57
N ARG A 50 -0.34 -0.57 5.46
CA ARG A 50 0.09 -0.98 6.80
C ARG A 50 -1.06 -1.52 7.64
N MET A 51 -2.18 -0.78 7.68
CA MET A 51 -3.36 -1.19 8.44
C MET A 51 -3.94 -2.52 7.92
N LEU A 52 -3.89 -2.76 6.62
CA LEU A 52 -4.36 -3.99 6.01
C LEU A 52 -3.39 -5.17 6.20
N ALA A 53 -2.09 -4.93 6.24
CA ALA A 53 -1.08 -5.99 6.31
C ALA A 53 -0.67 -6.39 7.72
N LYS A 54 -0.60 -5.43 8.66
CA LYS A 54 -0.18 -5.72 10.03
C LYS A 54 -1.24 -6.51 10.79
N PRO A 55 -0.85 -7.51 11.60
CA PRO A 55 -1.74 -8.16 12.55
C PRO A 55 -2.39 -7.16 13.52
N ALA A 56 -3.65 -7.38 13.86
CA ALA A 56 -4.41 -6.50 14.75
C ALA A 56 -3.73 -6.28 16.11
N ASP A 57 -3.10 -7.32 16.66
CA ASP A 57 -2.41 -7.25 17.95
C ASP A 57 -1.23 -6.27 17.95
N GLU A 58 -0.57 -6.05 16.82
CA GLU A 58 0.48 -5.05 16.68
C GLU A 58 -0.05 -3.61 16.75
N GLN A 59 -1.35 -3.41 16.55
CA GLN A 59 -2.02 -2.10 16.64
C GLN A 59 -2.38 -1.72 18.09
N LEU A 60 -2.32 -2.66 19.02
CA LEU A 60 -2.64 -2.43 20.45
C LEU A 60 -1.66 -1.48 21.15
N THR A 61 -0.53 -1.18 20.53
CA THR A 61 0.43 -0.16 21.02
C THR A 61 -0.03 1.27 20.74
N THR A 62 -1.09 1.43 19.97
CA THR A 62 -1.72 2.71 19.62
C THR A 62 -3.15 2.77 20.15
N GLU A 63 -3.73 3.97 20.21
CA GLU A 63 -5.14 4.12 20.51
C GLU A 63 -5.98 3.66 19.33
N ILE A 64 -6.65 2.52 19.47
CA ILE A 64 -7.50 1.93 18.45
C ILE A 64 -8.88 1.63 19.04
N PRO A 65 -9.99 2.03 18.38
CA PRO A 65 -11.32 1.67 18.80
C PRO A 65 -11.53 0.15 18.83
N ASP A 66 -12.30 -0.35 19.79
CA ASP A 66 -12.52 -1.79 19.95
C ASP A 66 -13.15 -2.42 18.70
N ASN A 67 -14.14 -1.77 18.09
CA ASN A 67 -14.76 -2.27 16.85
C ASN A 67 -13.76 -2.38 15.70
N VAL A 68 -12.79 -1.47 15.62
CA VAL A 68 -11.72 -1.48 14.61
C VAL A 68 -10.76 -2.64 14.91
N TYR A 69 -10.35 -2.80 16.16
CA TYR A 69 -9.51 -3.92 16.56
C TYR A 69 -10.15 -5.28 16.20
N GLN A 70 -11.44 -5.46 16.51
CA GLN A 70 -12.16 -6.69 16.17
C GLN A 70 -12.26 -6.88 14.64
N GLY A 71 -12.52 -5.82 13.89
CA GLY A 71 -12.54 -5.85 12.43
C GLY A 71 -11.19 -6.22 11.83
N LEU A 72 -10.10 -5.63 12.31
CA LEU A 72 -8.75 -5.97 11.87
C LEU A 72 -8.33 -7.38 12.27
N LYS A 73 -8.79 -7.88 13.41
CA LYS A 73 -8.53 -9.25 13.84
C LYS A 73 -9.21 -10.28 12.92
N ALA A 74 -10.37 -9.94 12.37
CA ALA A 74 -11.09 -10.74 11.38
C ALA A 74 -10.58 -10.54 9.93
N ASN A 75 -9.66 -9.63 9.71
CA ASN A 75 -9.08 -9.32 8.40
C ASN A 75 -8.40 -10.55 7.79
N ARG A 76 -8.75 -10.87 6.55
CA ARG A 76 -8.23 -12.01 5.81
C ARG A 76 -7.12 -11.65 4.81
N ALA A 77 -6.76 -10.37 4.69
CA ALA A 77 -5.75 -9.92 3.75
C ALA A 77 -4.38 -10.52 4.09
N LYS A 78 -3.78 -11.18 3.12
CA LYS A 78 -2.42 -11.74 3.17
C LYS A 78 -1.47 -10.95 2.29
N ASP A 79 -1.96 -10.53 1.13
CA ASP A 79 -1.20 -9.78 0.14
C ASP A 79 -1.85 -8.43 -0.11
N VAL A 80 -1.12 -7.37 0.17
CA VAL A 80 -1.53 -5.99 -0.09
C VAL A 80 -0.64 -5.43 -1.19
N HIS A 81 -1.23 -5.07 -2.33
CA HIS A 81 -0.52 -4.57 -3.49
C HIS A 81 -0.68 -3.06 -3.61
N VAL A 82 0.41 -2.33 -3.52
CA VAL A 82 0.45 -0.87 -3.68
C VAL A 82 0.91 -0.55 -5.10
N PHE A 83 0.09 0.20 -5.82
CA PHE A 83 0.36 0.58 -7.22
C PHE A 83 0.71 2.06 -7.34
N ALA A 84 1.94 2.35 -7.76
CA ALA A 84 2.44 3.68 -8.05
C ALA A 84 2.67 3.84 -9.56
N ARG A 85 2.06 4.85 -10.16
CA ARG A 85 2.24 5.14 -11.60
C ARG A 85 3.58 5.79 -11.94
N ARG A 86 4.37 6.16 -10.94
CA ARG A 86 5.67 6.82 -11.10
C ARG A 86 6.81 5.91 -10.67
N GLY A 87 8.00 6.23 -11.13
CA GLY A 87 9.23 5.55 -10.77
C GLY A 87 9.76 5.93 -9.38
N PRO A 88 10.87 5.32 -8.97
CA PRO A 88 11.37 5.38 -7.59
C PRO A 88 11.72 6.79 -7.11
N ALA A 89 12.20 7.67 -7.98
CA ALA A 89 12.59 9.04 -7.61
C ALA A 89 11.40 10.03 -7.54
N HIS A 90 10.21 9.61 -7.92
CA HIS A 90 9.02 10.48 -8.01
C HIS A 90 7.90 10.07 -7.03
N LEU A 91 8.18 9.18 -6.09
CA LEU A 91 7.25 8.80 -5.04
C LEU A 91 7.12 9.92 -4.00
N LYS A 92 5.91 10.04 -3.44
CA LYS A 92 5.59 11.07 -2.43
C LYS A 92 5.51 10.51 -1.01
N PHE A 93 6.20 9.42 -0.76
CA PHE A 93 6.32 8.86 0.58
C PHE A 93 7.28 9.70 1.42
N SER A 94 6.97 9.89 2.70
CA SER A 94 7.98 10.38 3.63
C SER A 94 8.99 9.25 3.90
N PRO A 95 10.30 9.56 4.01
CA PRO A 95 11.31 8.53 4.25
C PRO A 95 11.10 7.75 5.55
N MET A 96 10.59 8.41 6.58
CA MET A 96 10.33 7.79 7.88
C MET A 96 9.18 6.78 7.78
N GLU A 97 8.04 7.20 7.26
CA GLU A 97 6.85 6.34 7.06
C GLU A 97 7.17 5.13 6.18
N PHE A 98 7.94 5.38 5.13
CA PHE A 98 8.33 4.33 4.20
C PHE A 98 9.25 3.27 4.84
N ARG A 99 10.20 3.68 5.67
CA ARG A 99 11.07 2.74 6.41
C ARG A 99 10.29 1.90 7.43
N GLU A 100 9.24 2.44 8.00
CA GLU A 100 8.44 1.73 8.99
C GLU A 100 7.64 0.55 8.44
N LEU A 101 7.44 0.46 7.12
CA LEU A 101 6.79 -0.69 6.49
C LEU A 101 7.48 -2.02 6.83
N SER A 102 8.79 -2.03 6.95
CA SER A 102 9.59 -3.23 7.20
C SER A 102 9.83 -3.56 8.67
N HIS A 103 9.28 -2.76 9.61
CA HIS A 103 9.51 -2.97 11.04
C HIS A 103 8.66 -4.08 11.65
N SER A 104 7.56 -4.48 11.02
CA SER A 104 6.78 -5.60 11.49
C SER A 104 7.44 -6.94 11.12
N PRO A 105 7.67 -7.84 12.08
CA PRO A 105 8.21 -9.18 11.78
C PRO A 105 7.19 -10.07 11.05
N SER A 106 5.92 -9.66 11.03
CA SER A 106 4.82 -10.40 10.41
C SER A 106 4.55 -9.97 8.96
N VAL A 107 5.29 -8.98 8.44
CA VAL A 107 5.09 -8.40 7.11
C VAL A 107 6.39 -8.36 6.34
N ASP A 108 6.42 -9.00 5.18
CA ASP A 108 7.48 -8.80 4.18
C ASP A 108 7.11 -7.68 3.22
N VAL A 109 8.04 -6.82 2.89
CA VAL A 109 7.91 -5.85 1.79
C VAL A 109 8.58 -6.46 0.56
N VAL A 110 7.80 -6.63 -0.50
CA VAL A 110 8.21 -7.31 -1.72
C VAL A 110 8.26 -6.33 -2.88
N MET A 111 9.39 -6.30 -3.58
CA MET A 111 9.58 -5.55 -4.82
C MET A 111 10.26 -6.41 -5.86
N THR A 112 10.05 -6.06 -7.13
CA THR A 112 10.79 -6.60 -8.28
C THR A 112 11.55 -5.50 -8.98
N GLU A 113 12.49 -5.85 -9.84
CA GLU A 113 13.24 -4.87 -10.65
C GLU A 113 12.37 -4.17 -11.69
N GLU A 114 11.20 -4.74 -11.98
CA GLU A 114 10.25 -4.17 -12.93
C GLU A 114 9.79 -2.77 -12.46
N GLY A 115 9.91 -1.79 -13.34
CA GLY A 115 9.55 -0.39 -13.04
C GLY A 115 10.58 0.36 -12.20
N PHE A 116 11.71 -0.26 -11.85
CA PHE A 116 12.78 0.39 -11.11
C PHE A 116 13.78 1.07 -12.07
N GLU A 117 13.30 2.08 -12.75
CA GLU A 117 14.13 2.91 -13.65
C GLU A 117 14.22 4.33 -13.09
N ILE A 118 15.40 4.91 -13.20
CA ILE A 118 15.67 6.29 -12.81
C ILE A 118 16.10 7.06 -14.07
N ASP A 119 15.20 7.89 -14.56
CA ASP A 119 15.45 8.79 -15.68
C ASP A 119 16.32 10.00 -15.28
N ASP A 120 16.64 10.86 -16.24
CA ASP A 120 17.46 12.06 -16.00
C ASP A 120 16.80 12.99 -14.98
N ALA A 121 15.47 13.18 -15.06
CA ALA A 121 14.72 13.98 -14.09
C ALA A 121 14.74 13.36 -12.69
N GLY A 122 14.69 12.04 -12.60
CA GLY A 122 14.86 11.29 -11.37
C GLY A 122 16.25 11.46 -10.75
N GLN A 123 17.29 11.43 -11.57
CA GLN A 123 18.67 11.70 -11.12
C GLN A 123 18.80 13.13 -10.55
N GLU A 124 18.23 14.11 -11.23
CA GLU A 124 18.19 15.49 -10.74
C GLU A 124 17.43 15.60 -9.41
N ALA A 125 16.28 14.94 -9.28
CA ALA A 125 15.49 14.93 -8.06
C ALA A 125 16.24 14.31 -6.87
N ILE A 126 16.99 13.24 -7.09
CA ILE A 126 17.83 12.59 -6.07
C ILE A 126 18.94 13.54 -5.61
N GLN A 127 19.57 14.28 -6.54
CA GLN A 127 20.60 15.25 -6.22
C GLN A 127 20.05 16.49 -5.49
N ALA A 128 18.85 16.92 -5.87
CA ALA A 128 18.22 18.12 -5.35
C ALA A 128 17.63 17.94 -3.92
N ALA A 129 17.22 16.73 -3.54
CA ALA A 129 16.52 16.51 -2.27
C ALA A 129 17.02 15.28 -1.53
N LYS A 130 17.53 15.47 -0.33
CA LYS A 130 17.97 14.39 0.56
C LYS A 130 16.85 13.40 0.88
N SER A 131 15.61 13.89 1.01
CA SER A 131 14.43 13.04 1.26
C SER A 131 14.18 12.07 0.10
N THR A 132 14.28 12.54 -1.14
CA THR A 132 14.16 11.70 -2.34
C THR A 132 15.25 10.63 -2.36
N LYS A 133 16.49 11.00 -2.06
CA LYS A 133 17.60 10.05 -1.97
C LYS A 133 17.32 8.97 -0.92
N LEU A 134 16.83 9.34 0.26
CA LEU A 134 16.52 8.38 1.33
C LEU A 134 15.41 7.41 0.94
N VAL A 135 14.38 7.86 0.22
CA VAL A 135 13.32 6.98 -0.30
C VAL A 135 13.89 5.99 -1.31
N VAL A 136 14.69 6.46 -2.26
CA VAL A 136 15.33 5.59 -3.28
C VAL A 136 16.26 4.58 -2.62
N ASP A 137 17.09 4.99 -1.67
CA ASP A 137 17.98 4.11 -0.94
C ASP A 137 17.20 3.02 -0.16
N THR A 138 16.05 3.38 0.39
CA THR A 138 15.16 2.42 1.07
C THR A 138 14.53 1.44 0.08
N LEU A 139 14.10 1.89 -1.09
CA LEU A 139 13.60 1.03 -2.16
C LEU A 139 14.66 0.01 -2.61
N LEU A 140 15.90 0.44 -2.78
CA LEU A 140 17.02 -0.44 -3.13
C LEU A 140 17.20 -1.54 -2.08
N LYS A 141 17.09 -1.21 -0.79
CA LYS A 141 17.16 -2.21 0.29
C LYS A 141 16.01 -3.22 0.22
N TYR A 142 14.79 -2.77 -0.08
CA TYR A 142 13.66 -3.69 -0.26
C TYR A 142 13.83 -4.59 -1.47
N LEU A 143 14.39 -4.04 -2.56
CA LEU A 143 14.67 -4.82 -3.78
C LEU A 143 15.69 -5.93 -3.55
N GLU A 144 16.72 -5.67 -2.75
CA GLU A 144 17.79 -6.63 -2.44
C GLU A 144 17.42 -7.63 -1.34
N LYS A 145 16.40 -7.31 -0.53
CA LYS A 145 16.03 -8.13 0.63
C LYS A 145 15.27 -9.39 0.21
N GLU A 146 15.76 -10.54 0.64
CA GLU A 146 15.07 -11.82 0.49
C GLU A 146 13.82 -11.87 1.40
N PRO A 147 12.68 -12.42 0.90
CA PRO A 147 11.51 -12.66 1.72
C PRO A 147 11.83 -13.57 2.91
N THR A 148 11.26 -13.26 4.07
CA THR A 148 11.47 -14.05 5.31
C THR A 148 10.46 -15.18 5.47
N GLY A 149 9.46 -15.28 4.59
CA GLY A 149 8.33 -16.19 4.74
C GLY A 149 7.28 -15.68 5.72
N ALA A 150 7.23 -14.37 5.97
CA ALA A 150 6.23 -13.75 6.82
C ALA A 150 4.79 -14.05 6.34
N PRO A 151 3.80 -14.13 7.26
CA PRO A 151 2.43 -14.48 6.92
C PRO A 151 1.70 -13.43 6.07
N HIS A 152 2.18 -12.19 6.08
CA HIS A 152 1.63 -11.08 5.30
C HIS A 152 2.69 -10.44 4.42
N ARG A 153 2.28 -9.86 3.29
CA ARG A 153 3.17 -9.21 2.33
C ARG A 153 2.57 -7.90 1.84
N ILE A 154 3.43 -6.89 1.75
CA ILE A 154 3.14 -5.65 1.00
C ILE A 154 3.98 -5.67 -0.26
N HIS A 155 3.31 -5.69 -1.42
CA HIS A 155 3.95 -5.66 -2.73
C HIS A 155 3.93 -4.23 -3.27
N LEU A 156 5.10 -3.68 -3.57
CA LEU A 156 5.23 -2.36 -4.18
C LEU A 156 5.40 -2.51 -5.70
N HIS A 157 4.45 -1.98 -6.45
CA HIS A 157 4.46 -1.97 -7.90
C HIS A 157 4.71 -0.55 -8.40
N LEU A 158 5.84 -0.33 -9.04
CA LEU A 158 6.22 0.96 -9.61
C LEU A 158 5.91 1.01 -11.10
N MET A 159 5.73 2.21 -11.64
CA MET A 159 5.44 2.43 -13.06
C MET A 159 4.21 1.66 -13.56
N GLN A 160 3.23 1.47 -12.69
CA GLN A 160 1.97 0.81 -13.04
C GLN A 160 0.78 1.73 -12.72
N ALA A 161 0.05 2.09 -13.76
CA ALA A 161 -1.16 2.90 -13.64
C ALA A 161 -2.41 2.00 -13.69
N PRO A 162 -3.41 2.23 -12.84
CA PRO A 162 -4.66 1.49 -12.91
C PRO A 162 -5.45 1.89 -14.15
N VAL A 163 -5.95 0.91 -14.89
CA VAL A 163 -6.73 1.10 -16.12
C VAL A 163 -8.20 0.77 -15.89
N GLU A 164 -8.48 -0.34 -15.23
CA GLU A 164 -9.84 -0.85 -15.06
C GLU A 164 -9.93 -1.76 -13.83
N VAL A 165 -11.01 -1.63 -13.09
CA VAL A 165 -11.40 -2.58 -12.05
C VAL A 165 -12.20 -3.70 -12.68
N LEU A 166 -11.72 -4.94 -12.57
CA LEU A 166 -12.30 -6.12 -13.22
C LEU A 166 -13.36 -6.77 -12.33
N GLY A 167 -14.29 -7.48 -12.97
CA GLY A 167 -15.37 -8.22 -12.36
C GLY A 167 -16.72 -7.83 -12.94
N ASP A 168 -17.75 -8.57 -12.61
CA ASP A 168 -19.14 -8.25 -12.99
C ASP A 168 -19.75 -7.27 -11.96
N GLU A 169 -20.38 -7.76 -10.91
CA GLU A 169 -20.94 -6.94 -9.83
C GLU A 169 -19.89 -6.60 -8.76
N SER A 170 -18.99 -7.55 -8.48
CA SER A 170 -17.94 -7.44 -7.47
C SER A 170 -16.55 -7.42 -8.09
N VAL A 171 -15.60 -6.81 -7.40
CA VAL A 171 -14.20 -6.76 -7.81
C VAL A 171 -13.57 -8.15 -7.81
N THR A 172 -12.98 -8.54 -8.93
CA THR A 172 -12.20 -9.78 -9.08
C THR A 172 -10.74 -9.52 -9.40
N GLY A 173 -10.38 -8.31 -9.81
CA GLY A 173 -9.02 -7.95 -10.16
C GLY A 173 -8.88 -6.48 -10.55
N LEU A 174 -7.65 -6.10 -10.82
CA LEU A 174 -7.28 -4.78 -11.30
C LEU A 174 -6.41 -4.94 -12.55
N ARG A 175 -6.80 -4.27 -13.64
CA ARG A 175 -5.94 -4.14 -14.81
C ARG A 175 -5.08 -2.90 -14.66
N THR A 176 -3.78 -3.05 -14.83
CA THR A 176 -2.81 -1.97 -14.85
C THR A 176 -2.11 -1.92 -16.21
N GLU A 177 -1.58 -0.76 -16.55
CA GLU A 177 -0.64 -0.59 -17.67
C GLU A 177 0.74 -0.19 -17.14
N VAL A 178 1.77 -0.70 -17.79
CA VAL A 178 3.15 -0.31 -17.50
C VAL A 178 3.43 1.04 -18.12
N MET A 179 3.86 1.97 -17.28
CA MET A 179 4.24 3.31 -17.72
C MET A 179 5.65 3.28 -18.31
N GLN A 180 5.89 4.14 -19.27
CA GLN A 180 7.22 4.36 -19.86
C GLN A 180 7.57 5.84 -19.72
N TYR A 181 8.85 6.13 -19.54
CA TYR A 181 9.40 7.49 -19.60
C TYR A 181 9.55 7.98 -21.03
#